data_5a4fb4ed96319e0e7628cadc9fcdb668
#
_entry.id   5a4fb4ed96319e0e7628cadc9fcdb668
#
_cell.length_a   1.000
_cell.length_b   1.000
_cell.length_c   1.000
_cell.angle_alpha   90.00
_cell.angle_beta   90.00
_cell.angle_gamma   90.00
#
_symmetry.space_group_name_H-M   'P 1'
#
loop_
_entity.id
_entity.type
_entity.pdbx_description
1 polymer ?
#
loop_
_entity_poly.entity_id
_entity_poly.type
_entity_poly.pdbx_seq_one_letter_code
_entity_poly.pdbx_strand_id
1 'polypeptide(L)' 'MISVRISAQGQIFVQERLVDIAAVRVNIESNLAIKPNASVVIVSARDAAAGFLVRVIDQSRLAGAKNVSLAAQK' A
#
# COMPACT_ATOMS: atom_id res chain seq x y z
N MET A 1 5.77 5.23 9.59
CA MET A 1 5.63 5.00 8.14
C MET A 1 4.99 3.63 7.91
N ILE A 2 4.02 3.58 7.04
CA ILE A 2 3.37 2.33 6.66
C ILE A 2 3.88 1.96 5.29
N SER A 3 4.58 0.84 5.17
CA SER A 3 5.12 0.40 3.89
C SER A 3 4.16 -0.56 3.19
N VAL A 4 3.94 -0.33 1.90
CA VAL A 4 3.15 -1.21 1.05
C VAL A 4 4.02 -1.57 -0.14
N ARG A 5 4.27 -2.86 -0.34
CA ARG A 5 5.12 -3.32 -1.42
C ARG A 5 4.30 -4.17 -2.39
N ILE A 6 4.46 -3.89 -3.68
CA ILE A 6 3.77 -4.63 -4.74
C ILE A 6 4.83 -5.36 -5.56
N SER A 7 4.73 -6.68 -5.63
CA SER A 7 5.67 -7.48 -6.40
C SER A 7 5.28 -7.53 -7.87
N ALA A 8 6.21 -7.99 -8.71
CA ALA A 8 5.95 -8.17 -10.14
C ALA A 8 4.83 -9.16 -10.42
N GLN A 9 4.60 -10.10 -9.50
CA GLN A 9 3.54 -11.10 -9.63
C GLN A 9 2.19 -10.62 -9.11
N GLY A 10 2.10 -9.35 -8.68
CA GLY A 10 0.86 -8.80 -8.15
C GLY A 10 0.59 -9.12 -6.68
N GLN A 11 1.59 -9.59 -5.96
CA GLN A 11 1.47 -9.78 -4.52
C GLN A 11 1.62 -8.46 -3.80
N ILE A 12 0.81 -8.25 -2.76
CA ILE A 12 0.80 -7.01 -1.99
C ILE A 12 1.19 -7.32 -0.55
N PHE A 13 2.16 -6.57 -0.04
CA PHE A 13 2.65 -6.72 1.33
C PHE A 13 2.45 -5.40 2.06
N VAL A 14 1.68 -5.43 3.14
CA VAL A 14 1.50 -4.27 4.02
C VAL A 14 2.30 -4.54 5.28
N GLN A 15 3.31 -3.70 5.55
CA GLN A 15 4.24 -3.90 6.66
C GLN A 15 4.84 -5.31 6.64
N GLU A 16 5.27 -5.76 5.44
CA GLU A 16 5.88 -7.05 5.20
C GLU A 16 4.95 -8.26 5.41
N ARG A 17 3.64 -8.02 5.53
CA ARG A 17 2.65 -9.08 5.64
C ARG A 17 1.90 -9.19 4.32
N LEU A 18 1.87 -10.40 3.74
CA LEU A 18 1.14 -10.65 2.51
C LEU A 18 -0.37 -10.48 2.74
N VAL A 19 -1.01 -9.65 1.93
CA VAL A 19 -2.45 -9.41 2.02
C VAL A 19 -3.09 -9.47 0.65
N ASP A 20 -4.38 -9.79 0.62
CA ASP A 20 -5.17 -9.71 -0.59
C ASP A 20 -5.51 -8.25 -0.88
N ILE A 21 -5.73 -7.92 -2.16
CA ILE A 21 -6.12 -6.56 -2.57
C ILE A 21 -7.37 -6.09 -1.81
N ALA A 22 -8.31 -7.00 -1.55
CA ALA A 22 -9.53 -6.68 -0.82
C ALA A 22 -9.27 -6.33 0.66
N ALA A 23 -8.12 -6.71 1.21
CA ALA A 23 -7.78 -6.47 2.60
C ALA A 23 -6.83 -5.29 2.80
N VAL A 24 -6.39 -4.63 1.72
CA VAL A 24 -5.41 -3.53 1.81
C VAL A 24 -5.94 -2.39 2.66
N ARG A 25 -7.17 -1.94 2.40
CA ARG A 25 -7.77 -0.83 3.15
C ARG A 25 -7.83 -1.12 4.64
N VAL A 26 -8.34 -2.28 5.01
CA VAL A 26 -8.48 -2.66 6.42
C VAL A 26 -7.13 -2.73 7.12
N ASN A 27 -6.12 -3.28 6.45
CA ASN A 27 -4.78 -3.37 7.02
C ASN A 27 -4.17 -1.98 7.24
N ILE A 28 -4.37 -1.07 6.28
CA ILE A 28 -3.87 0.30 6.43
C ILE A 28 -4.66 1.03 7.53
N GLU A 29 -5.98 0.85 7.58
CA GLU A 29 -6.80 1.43 8.64
C GLU A 29 -6.32 1.01 10.03
N SER A 30 -6.00 -0.27 10.20
CA SER A 30 -5.50 -0.78 11.47
C SER A 30 -4.19 -0.13 11.87
N ASN A 31 -3.29 0.08 10.92
CA ASN A 31 -2.03 0.75 11.18
C ASN A 31 -2.24 2.23 11.52
N LEU A 32 -3.16 2.90 10.84
CA LEU A 32 -3.46 4.30 11.08
C LEU A 32 -4.16 4.52 12.43
N ALA A 33 -4.87 3.51 12.92
CA ALA A 33 -5.49 3.59 14.25
C ALA A 33 -4.42 3.72 15.34
N ILE A 34 -3.25 3.12 15.11
CA ILE A 34 -2.13 3.19 16.06
C ILE A 34 -1.33 4.48 15.85
N LYS A 35 -1.09 4.84 14.58
CA LYS A 35 -0.33 6.05 14.22
C LYS A 35 -1.10 6.86 13.17
N PRO A 36 -2.03 7.72 13.62
CA PRO A 36 -2.94 8.41 12.68
C PRO A 36 -2.26 9.34 11.67
N ASN A 37 -1.06 9.83 11.97
CA ASN A 37 -0.34 10.74 11.08
C ASN A 37 0.74 10.03 10.26
N ALA A 38 0.78 8.71 10.28
CA ALA A 38 1.78 7.97 9.53
C ALA A 38 1.59 8.15 8.03
N SER A 39 2.70 8.29 7.31
CA SER A 39 2.69 8.32 5.85
C SER A 39 2.62 6.89 5.32
N VAL A 40 1.95 6.71 4.19
CA VAL A 40 1.94 5.45 3.46
C VAL A 40 2.93 5.57 2.30
N VAL A 41 3.88 4.65 2.24
CA VAL A 41 4.85 4.61 1.15
C VAL A 41 4.60 3.33 0.35
N ILE A 42 4.30 3.48 -0.93
CA ILE A 42 4.02 2.35 -1.81
C ILE A 42 5.25 2.13 -2.68
N VAL A 43 5.85 0.94 -2.57
CA VAL A 43 7.00 0.53 -3.38
C VAL A 43 6.51 -0.50 -4.37
N SER A 44 6.58 -0.17 -5.65
CA SER A 44 6.08 -1.04 -6.72
C SER A 44 7.24 -1.60 -7.53
N ALA A 45 7.20 -2.89 -7.82
CA ALA A 45 8.14 -3.50 -8.74
C ALA A 45 7.95 -2.90 -10.13
N ARG A 46 9.03 -2.81 -10.92
CA ARG A 46 8.99 -2.22 -12.26
C ARG A 46 7.96 -2.89 -13.17
N ASP A 47 7.83 -4.20 -13.03
CA ASP A 47 6.94 -4.99 -13.88
C ASP A 47 5.55 -5.19 -13.30
N ALA A 48 5.25 -4.55 -12.18
CA ALA A 48 3.92 -4.64 -11.59
C ALA A 48 2.89 -3.96 -12.49
N ALA A 49 1.71 -4.55 -12.59
CA ALA A 49 0.65 -3.98 -13.43
C ALA A 49 0.20 -2.63 -12.87
N ALA A 50 0.10 -1.63 -13.75
CA ALA A 50 -0.29 -0.28 -13.35
C ALA A 50 -1.68 -0.25 -12.68
N GLY A 51 -2.58 -1.12 -13.11
CA GLY A 51 -3.91 -1.21 -12.51
C GLY A 51 -3.88 -1.58 -11.03
N PHE A 52 -2.96 -2.46 -10.62
CA PHE A 52 -2.79 -2.81 -9.22
C PHE A 52 -2.32 -1.61 -8.41
N LEU A 53 -1.36 -0.86 -8.97
CA LEU A 53 -0.83 0.33 -8.30
C LEU A 53 -1.94 1.35 -8.04
N VAL A 54 -2.77 1.62 -9.03
CA VAL A 54 -3.87 2.56 -8.90
C VAL A 54 -4.85 2.10 -7.83
N ARG A 55 -5.19 0.81 -7.80
CA ARG A 55 -6.11 0.26 -6.81
C ARG A 55 -5.54 0.37 -5.39
N VAL A 56 -4.25 0.11 -5.22
CA VAL A 56 -3.60 0.23 -3.92
C VAL A 56 -3.59 1.68 -3.44
N ILE A 57 -3.33 2.63 -4.35
CA ILE A 57 -3.39 4.06 -4.02
C ILE A 57 -4.80 4.43 -3.55
N ASP A 58 -5.82 4.00 -4.29
CA ASP A 58 -7.21 4.29 -3.93
C ASP A 58 -7.57 3.69 -2.58
N GLN A 59 -7.19 2.46 -2.34
CA GLN A 59 -7.46 1.80 -1.05
C GLN A 59 -6.75 2.51 0.10
N SER A 60 -5.54 2.98 -0.14
CA SER A 60 -4.79 3.73 0.88
C SER A 60 -5.49 5.04 1.24
N ARG A 61 -6.00 5.75 0.25
CA ARG A 61 -6.74 7.00 0.48
C ARG A 61 -8.06 6.74 1.19
N LEU A 62 -8.78 5.69 0.79
CA LEU A 62 -10.04 5.32 1.42
C LEU A 62 -9.83 4.90 2.87
N ALA A 63 -8.67 4.37 3.20
CA ALA A 63 -8.32 4.03 4.57
C ALA A 63 -8.07 5.25 5.45
N GLY A 64 -7.96 6.44 4.86
CA GLY A 64 -7.75 7.68 5.58
C GLY A 64 -6.32 8.18 5.60
N ALA A 65 -5.43 7.59 4.79
CA ALA A 65 -4.05 8.06 4.72
C ALA A 65 -3.99 9.47 4.12
N LYS A 66 -3.37 10.39 4.84
CA LYS A 66 -3.25 11.79 4.39
C LYS A 66 -2.09 11.96 3.43
N ASN A 67 -1.02 11.19 3.62
CA ASN A 67 0.18 11.27 2.79
C ASN A 67 0.45 9.90 2.18
N VAL A 68 0.35 9.81 0.86
CA VAL A 68 0.67 8.58 0.12
C VAL A 68 1.78 8.91 -0.86
N SER A 69 2.91 8.26 -0.71
CA SER A 69 4.07 8.45 -1.58
C SER A 69 4.32 7.20 -2.39
N LEU A 70 4.85 7.38 -3.59
CA LEU A 70 5.20 6.29 -4.48
C LEU A 70 6.71 6.22 -4.65
N ALA A 71 7.25 5.01 -4.61
CA ALA A 71 8.65 4.77 -4.90
C ALA A 71 8.75 3.61 -5.88
N ALA A 72 9.55 3.79 -6.93
CA ALA A 72 9.79 2.72 -7.89
C ALA A 72 10.95 1.85 -7.40
N GLN A 73 10.77 0.57 -7.48
CA GLN A 73 11.83 -0.38 -7.15
C GLN A 73 12.68 -0.58 -8.41
N LYS A 74 13.97 -0.49 -8.25
CA LYS A 74 14.91 -0.69 -9.38
C LYS A 74 15.13 -2.15 -9.68
#